data_0749ad484f364a98cc151008b0b8f324
#
_entry.id   0749ad484f364a98cc151008b0b8f324
#
_cell.length_a   1.000
_cell.length_b   1.000
_cell.length_c   1.000
_cell.angle_alpha   90.00
_cell.angle_beta   90.00
_cell.angle_gamma   90.00
#
_symmetry.space_group_name_H-M   'P 1'
#
loop_
_entity.id
_entity.type
_entity.pdbx_description
1 polymer ?
#
loop_
_entity_poly.entity_id
_entity_poly.type
_entity_poly.pdbx_seq_one_letter_code
_entity_poly.pdbx_strand_id
1 'polypeptide(L)'
;MRERLRPAVERDWPEIAAVLQRHGLPLDGAADHLADFVVAESDEGICGVAGLEVHGEAALLRSVAVVAPGDGLGTRLVTHVITQAEARGIRDLVLLTTTAGAFFPRFGFTAVSRDDVPAALRTSAEFQGACPASALVMRRTSRHAELP
;
A
#
# COMPACT_ATOMS: atom_id res chain seq x y z
N MET A 1 17.15 11.17 -13.94
CA MET A 1 17.46 11.39 -12.54
C MET A 1 16.69 10.45 -11.65
N ARG A 2 17.33 9.99 -10.57
CA ARG A 2 16.75 8.99 -9.73
C ARG A 2 15.70 9.56 -8.79
N GLU A 3 14.60 8.85 -8.62
CA GLU A 3 13.54 9.27 -7.72
C GLU A 3 13.98 9.10 -6.26
N ARG A 4 13.52 10.00 -5.42
CA ARG A 4 13.78 9.95 -4.00
C ARG A 4 12.51 9.59 -3.24
N LEU A 5 12.61 8.58 -2.37
CA LEU A 5 11.49 8.20 -1.52
C LEU A 5 11.50 9.05 -0.25
N ARG A 6 10.34 9.57 0.12
CA ARG A 6 10.18 10.35 1.35
C ARG A 6 8.77 10.18 1.91
N PRO A 7 8.58 10.45 3.21
CA PRO A 7 7.22 10.43 3.77
C PRO A 7 6.33 11.45 3.08
N ALA A 8 5.07 11.10 2.89
CA ALA A 8 4.09 12.04 2.38
C ALA A 8 3.76 13.07 3.45
N VAL A 9 3.49 14.31 3.02
CA VAL A 9 3.03 15.38 3.90
C VAL A 9 1.71 15.93 3.36
N GLU A 10 1.01 16.69 4.18
CA GLU A 10 -0.34 17.14 3.85
C GLU A 10 -0.42 17.87 2.51
N ARG A 11 0.55 18.68 2.20
CA ARG A 11 0.57 19.43 0.92
C ARG A 11 0.70 18.54 -0.31
N ASP A 12 1.10 17.27 -0.14
CA ASP A 12 1.22 16.33 -1.26
C ASP A 12 -0.13 15.78 -1.69
N TRP A 13 -1.16 15.95 -0.86
CA TRP A 13 -2.44 15.27 -1.11
C TRP A 13 -3.02 15.53 -2.50
N PRO A 14 -3.08 16.77 -3.02
CA PRO A 14 -3.65 16.96 -4.35
C PRO A 14 -2.92 16.17 -5.44
N GLU A 15 -1.60 16.10 -5.40
CA GLU A 15 -0.84 15.31 -6.37
C GLU A 15 -1.06 13.83 -6.18
N ILE A 16 -1.09 13.35 -4.94
CA ILE A 16 -1.36 11.94 -4.64
C ILE A 16 -2.74 11.57 -5.16
N ALA A 17 -3.74 12.36 -4.85
CA ALA A 17 -5.11 12.09 -5.29
C ALA A 17 -5.19 12.01 -6.82
N ALA A 18 -4.49 12.90 -7.53
CA ALA A 18 -4.48 12.89 -8.98
C ALA A 18 -3.85 11.60 -9.53
N VAL A 19 -2.75 11.14 -8.93
CA VAL A 19 -2.11 9.87 -9.34
C VAL A 19 -3.05 8.69 -9.11
N LEU A 20 -3.68 8.63 -7.93
CA LEU A 20 -4.61 7.54 -7.62
C LEU A 20 -5.80 7.52 -8.56
N GLN A 21 -6.39 8.68 -8.85
CA GLN A 21 -7.52 8.77 -9.77
C GLN A 21 -7.14 8.31 -11.17
N ARG A 22 -5.96 8.70 -11.63
CA ARG A 22 -5.46 8.30 -12.94
C ARG A 22 -5.33 6.78 -13.06
N HIS A 23 -5.02 6.10 -11.95
CA HIS A 23 -4.85 4.65 -11.91
C HIS A 23 -6.12 3.91 -11.49
N GLY A 24 -7.22 4.61 -11.31
CA GLY A 24 -8.48 3.98 -10.92
C GLY A 24 -8.48 3.43 -9.50
N LEU A 25 -7.65 3.98 -8.63
CA LEU A 25 -7.55 3.52 -7.24
C LEU A 25 -8.43 4.36 -6.32
N PRO A 26 -9.01 3.73 -5.26
CA PRO A 26 -9.90 4.47 -4.36
C PRO A 26 -9.17 5.54 -3.58
N LEU A 27 -9.82 6.69 -3.42
CA LEU A 27 -9.36 7.75 -2.53
C LEU A 27 -9.90 7.60 -1.12
N ASP A 28 -10.95 6.78 -0.94
CA ASP A 28 -11.67 6.64 0.32
C ASP A 28 -10.71 6.26 1.45
N GLY A 29 -10.67 7.09 2.49
CA GLY A 29 -9.84 6.87 3.66
C GLY A 29 -8.35 7.17 3.50
N ALA A 30 -7.88 7.43 2.27
CA ALA A 30 -6.45 7.62 2.04
C ALA A 30 -5.91 8.86 2.76
N ALA A 31 -6.63 9.97 2.71
CA ALA A 31 -6.17 11.21 3.35
C ALA A 31 -6.03 11.06 4.87
N ASP A 32 -6.86 10.22 5.48
CA ASP A 32 -6.82 10.00 6.93
C ASP A 32 -5.59 9.23 7.37
N HIS A 33 -4.91 8.54 6.45
CA HIS A 33 -3.74 7.72 6.74
C HIS A 33 -2.48 8.28 6.09
N LEU A 34 -2.53 9.52 5.63
CA LEU A 34 -1.46 10.13 4.85
C LEU A 34 -0.10 10.11 5.56
N ALA A 35 -0.09 10.19 6.89
CA ALA A 35 1.15 10.16 7.66
C ALA A 35 1.94 8.86 7.48
N ASP A 36 1.27 7.79 7.05
CA ASP A 36 1.90 6.49 6.84
C ASP A 36 2.06 6.17 5.35
N PHE A 37 1.96 7.18 4.51
CA PHE A 37 2.22 7.03 3.07
C PHE A 37 3.64 7.47 2.74
N VAL A 38 4.20 6.89 1.69
CA VAL A 38 5.48 7.29 1.12
C VAL A 38 5.25 7.71 -0.32
N VAL A 39 5.97 8.74 -0.74
CA VAL A 39 5.95 9.18 -2.14
C VAL A 39 7.34 9.06 -2.73
N ALA A 40 7.39 8.86 -4.04
CA ALA A 40 8.61 8.97 -4.82
C ALA A 40 8.58 10.30 -5.55
N GLU A 41 9.60 11.08 -5.37
CA GLU A 41 9.68 12.43 -5.94
C GLU A 41 10.85 12.53 -6.91
N SER A 42 10.58 13.08 -8.08
CA SER A 42 11.59 13.44 -9.06
C SER A 42 11.58 14.95 -9.26
N ASP A 43 12.42 15.44 -10.16
CA ASP A 43 12.42 16.85 -10.51
C ASP A 43 11.09 17.33 -11.09
N GLU A 44 10.29 16.41 -11.60
CA GLU A 44 9.00 16.73 -12.22
C GLU A 44 7.81 16.60 -11.26
N GLY A 45 8.08 16.28 -9.99
CA GLY A 45 7.05 16.13 -8.99
C GLY A 45 6.90 14.70 -8.51
N ILE A 46 5.75 14.38 -7.93
CA ILE A 46 5.49 13.04 -7.41
C ILE A 46 5.25 12.08 -8.56
N CYS A 47 6.05 11.00 -8.61
CA CYS A 47 5.98 10.00 -9.66
C CYS A 47 5.59 8.61 -9.14
N GLY A 48 5.37 8.46 -7.84
CA GLY A 48 4.89 7.22 -7.27
C GLY A 48 4.42 7.41 -5.84
N VAL A 49 3.60 6.48 -5.38
CA VAL A 49 3.04 6.51 -4.03
C VAL A 49 2.78 5.08 -3.56
N ALA A 50 2.88 4.86 -2.27
CA ALA A 50 2.44 3.65 -1.61
C ALA A 50 2.05 4.01 -0.18
N GLY A 51 1.01 3.38 0.35
CA GLY A 51 0.51 3.73 1.66
C GLY A 51 0.26 2.54 2.56
N LEU A 52 0.33 2.81 3.86
CA LEU A 52 -0.11 1.91 4.91
C LEU A 52 -1.31 2.50 5.60
N GLU A 53 -2.25 1.64 5.90
CA GLU A 53 -3.36 1.97 6.78
C GLU A 53 -3.22 1.06 7.98
N VAL A 54 -2.76 1.60 9.12
CA VAL A 54 -2.34 0.80 10.26
C VAL A 54 -3.48 0.61 11.25
N HIS A 55 -3.71 -0.64 11.64
CA HIS A 55 -4.73 -1.03 12.61
C HIS A 55 -4.11 -2.02 13.60
N GLY A 56 -3.45 -1.50 14.64
CA GLY A 56 -2.77 -2.34 15.62
C GLY A 56 -1.57 -3.05 15.03
N GLU A 57 -1.56 -4.38 15.12
CA GLU A 57 -0.46 -5.20 14.59
C GLU A 57 -0.67 -5.60 13.13
N ALA A 58 -1.77 -5.15 12.53
CA ALA A 58 -2.07 -5.41 11.13
C ALA A 58 -2.14 -4.10 10.36
N ALA A 59 -1.87 -4.15 9.08
CA ALA A 59 -1.98 -2.98 8.23
C ALA A 59 -2.43 -3.38 6.84
N LEU A 60 -3.07 -2.43 6.18
CA LEU A 60 -3.46 -2.56 4.78
C LEU A 60 -2.41 -1.82 3.95
N LEU A 61 -1.81 -2.52 2.99
CA LEU A 61 -1.00 -1.90 1.96
C LEU A 61 -1.96 -1.43 0.88
N ARG A 62 -1.94 -0.14 0.58
CA ARG A 62 -2.90 0.43 -0.35
C ARG A 62 -2.27 1.53 -1.19
N SER A 63 -3.00 1.94 -2.22
CA SER A 63 -2.66 3.15 -3.00
C SER A 63 -1.28 3.07 -3.64
N VAL A 64 -0.89 1.87 -4.10
CA VAL A 64 0.39 1.67 -4.77
C VAL A 64 0.24 2.04 -6.23
N ALA A 65 0.94 3.08 -6.66
CA ALA A 65 0.87 3.54 -8.04
C ALA A 65 2.19 4.19 -8.45
N VAL A 66 2.59 3.97 -9.70
CA VAL A 66 3.73 4.66 -10.31
C VAL A 66 3.27 5.31 -11.61
N VAL A 67 3.75 6.53 -11.85
CA VAL A 67 3.34 7.30 -13.03
C VAL A 67 3.90 6.68 -14.30
N ALA A 68 5.15 6.23 -14.26
CA ALA A 68 5.81 5.61 -15.41
C ALA A 68 6.38 4.26 -14.98
N PRO A 69 5.68 3.16 -15.26
CA PRO A 69 6.17 1.83 -14.88
C PRO A 69 7.37 1.40 -15.73
N GLY A 70 8.12 0.42 -15.22
CA GLY A 70 9.17 -0.23 -15.99
C GLY A 70 10.59 -0.01 -15.50
N ASP A 71 10.81 0.85 -14.50
CA ASP A 71 12.15 1.14 -13.97
C ASP A 71 12.37 0.61 -12.54
N GLY A 72 11.45 -0.23 -12.05
CA GLY A 72 11.57 -0.83 -10.73
C GLY A 72 11.10 0.06 -9.57
N LEU A 73 10.50 1.21 -9.86
CA LEU A 73 10.05 2.12 -8.80
C LEU A 73 8.97 1.48 -7.93
N GLY A 74 8.04 0.74 -8.52
CA GLY A 74 7.00 0.05 -7.75
C GLY A 74 7.60 -0.93 -6.75
N THR A 75 8.63 -1.68 -7.17
CA THR A 75 9.34 -2.60 -6.29
C THR A 75 10.01 -1.86 -5.13
N ARG A 76 10.65 -0.73 -5.43
CA ARG A 76 11.29 0.08 -4.39
C ARG A 76 10.28 0.62 -3.38
N LEU A 77 9.13 1.09 -3.85
CA LEU A 77 8.08 1.61 -2.98
C LEU A 77 7.53 0.54 -2.06
N VAL A 78 7.16 -0.62 -2.61
CA VAL A 78 6.59 -1.71 -1.82
C VAL A 78 7.62 -2.24 -0.81
N THR A 79 8.87 -2.42 -1.24
CA THR A 79 9.94 -2.87 -0.33
C THR A 79 10.12 -1.89 0.83
N HIS A 80 10.09 -0.59 0.53
CA HIS A 80 10.23 0.45 1.55
C HIS A 80 9.11 0.37 2.58
N VAL A 81 7.86 0.22 2.12
CA VAL A 81 6.70 0.14 3.01
C VAL A 81 6.75 -1.12 3.87
N ILE A 82 7.12 -2.26 3.28
CA ILE A 82 7.26 -3.51 4.04
C ILE A 82 8.31 -3.37 5.13
N THR A 83 9.46 -2.77 4.80
CA THR A 83 10.53 -2.56 5.76
C THR A 83 10.07 -1.69 6.93
N GLN A 84 9.34 -0.61 6.64
CA GLN A 84 8.80 0.25 7.68
C GLN A 84 7.77 -0.48 8.54
N ALA A 85 6.92 -1.28 7.92
CA ALA A 85 5.91 -2.03 8.65
C ALA A 85 6.56 -3.01 9.63
N GLU A 86 7.59 -3.73 9.18
CA GLU A 86 8.31 -4.67 10.03
C GLU A 86 9.00 -3.95 11.20
N ALA A 87 9.60 -2.80 10.92
CA ALA A 87 10.24 -2.00 11.96
C ALA A 87 9.26 -1.51 13.03
N ARG A 88 7.98 -1.38 12.67
CA ARG A 88 6.93 -0.94 13.60
C ARG A 88 6.22 -2.11 14.29
N GLY A 89 6.67 -3.34 14.08
CA GLY A 89 6.07 -4.52 14.69
C GLY A 89 4.76 -4.97 14.05
N ILE A 90 4.48 -4.53 12.83
CA ILE A 90 3.28 -4.96 12.12
C ILE A 90 3.52 -6.38 11.61
N ARG A 91 2.65 -7.31 12.03
CA ARG A 91 2.79 -8.74 11.72
C ARG A 91 2.12 -9.13 10.42
N ASP A 92 0.95 -8.55 10.16
CA ASP A 92 0.14 -8.91 9.00
C ASP A 92 -0.03 -7.71 8.08
N LEU A 93 0.35 -7.89 6.83
CA LEU A 93 0.03 -6.96 5.76
C LEU A 93 -1.00 -7.60 4.84
N VAL A 94 -2.03 -6.85 4.52
CA VAL A 94 -3.10 -7.30 3.63
C VAL A 94 -3.26 -6.25 2.53
N LEU A 95 -3.66 -6.67 1.36
CA LEU A 95 -4.00 -5.78 0.26
C LEU A 95 -5.17 -6.32 -0.53
N LEU A 96 -5.84 -5.41 -1.25
CA LEU A 96 -6.85 -5.78 -2.24
C LEU A 96 -6.38 -5.25 -3.59
N THR A 97 -6.48 -6.09 -4.62
CA THR A 97 -6.07 -5.68 -5.96
C THR A 97 -7.02 -6.27 -7.01
N THR A 98 -7.27 -5.49 -8.05
CA THR A 98 -8.05 -5.98 -9.19
C THR A 98 -7.16 -6.30 -10.38
N THR A 99 -5.94 -5.79 -10.42
CA THR A 99 -5.10 -5.88 -11.62
C THR A 99 -3.68 -6.36 -11.37
N ALA A 100 -3.20 -6.33 -10.12
CA ALA A 100 -1.79 -6.56 -9.83
C ALA A 100 -1.53 -7.85 -9.07
N GLY A 101 -2.40 -8.85 -9.19
CA GLY A 101 -2.25 -10.13 -8.50
C GLY A 101 -0.95 -10.86 -8.81
N ALA A 102 -0.34 -10.61 -9.97
CA ALA A 102 0.92 -11.23 -10.34
C ALA A 102 2.15 -10.46 -9.82
N PHE A 103 1.97 -9.23 -9.40
CA PHE A 103 3.08 -8.40 -8.93
C PHE A 103 3.45 -8.70 -7.47
N PHE A 104 2.46 -8.85 -6.60
CA PHE A 104 2.69 -8.92 -5.17
C PHE A 104 3.27 -10.23 -4.64
N PRO A 105 3.11 -11.40 -5.29
CA PRO A 105 3.73 -12.62 -4.79
C PRO A 105 5.24 -12.55 -4.61
N ARG A 106 5.92 -11.71 -5.40
CA ARG A 106 7.38 -11.52 -5.29
C ARG A 106 7.81 -10.99 -3.92
N PHE A 107 6.86 -10.39 -3.17
CA PHE A 107 7.13 -9.85 -1.84
C PHE A 107 6.64 -10.76 -0.72
N GLY A 108 6.17 -11.96 -1.05
CA GLY A 108 5.69 -12.91 -0.06
C GLY A 108 4.18 -12.84 0.20
N PHE A 109 3.44 -12.09 -0.59
CA PHE A 109 1.98 -12.07 -0.49
C PHE A 109 1.38 -13.31 -1.16
N THR A 110 0.36 -13.88 -0.52
CA THR A 110 -0.40 -15.00 -1.07
C THR A 110 -1.88 -14.66 -1.06
N ALA A 111 -2.62 -15.24 -2.00
CA ALA A 111 -4.07 -15.05 -2.07
C ALA A 111 -4.74 -15.72 -0.87
N VAL A 112 -5.68 -15.02 -0.25
CA VAL A 112 -6.45 -15.54 0.88
C VAL A 112 -7.93 -15.20 0.70
N SER A 113 -8.78 -15.89 1.46
CA SER A 113 -10.19 -15.54 1.53
C SER A 113 -10.38 -14.23 2.32
N ARG A 114 -11.43 -13.49 2.01
CA ARG A 114 -11.79 -12.32 2.81
C ARG A 114 -12.03 -12.67 4.27
N ASP A 115 -12.43 -13.89 4.56
CA ASP A 115 -12.67 -14.34 5.93
C ASP A 115 -11.36 -14.55 6.72
N ASP A 116 -10.24 -14.66 6.02
CA ASP A 116 -8.94 -14.89 6.64
C ASP A 116 -8.17 -13.59 6.92
N VAL A 117 -8.85 -12.47 6.86
CA VAL A 117 -8.24 -11.15 7.10
C VAL A 117 -8.40 -10.80 8.58
N PRO A 118 -7.36 -10.22 9.22
CA PRO A 118 -7.53 -9.74 10.59
C PRO A 118 -8.73 -8.81 10.72
N ALA A 119 -9.53 -9.02 11.76
CA ALA A 119 -10.80 -8.31 11.93
C ALA A 119 -10.63 -6.79 11.95
N ALA A 120 -9.51 -6.31 12.50
CA ALA A 120 -9.25 -4.88 12.59
C ALA A 120 -9.21 -4.19 11.22
N LEU A 121 -8.82 -4.93 10.17
CA LEU A 121 -8.73 -4.36 8.82
C LEU A 121 -10.08 -4.24 8.13
N ARG A 122 -11.09 -4.94 8.60
CA ARG A 122 -12.42 -4.91 7.97
C ARG A 122 -13.11 -3.56 8.11
N THR A 123 -12.63 -2.70 9.01
CA THR A 123 -13.15 -1.34 9.16
C THR A 123 -12.62 -0.38 8.11
N SER A 124 -11.58 -0.79 7.37
CA SER A 124 -11.03 0.04 6.30
C SER A 124 -12.08 0.34 5.23
N ALA A 125 -12.06 1.55 4.69
CA ALA A 125 -12.93 1.94 3.59
C ALA A 125 -12.79 0.99 2.40
N GLU A 126 -11.58 0.47 2.15
CA GLU A 126 -11.37 -0.48 1.05
C GLU A 126 -12.16 -1.77 1.23
N PHE A 127 -12.28 -2.27 2.47
CA PHE A 127 -13.10 -3.44 2.77
C PHE A 127 -14.58 -3.09 2.88
N GLN A 128 -14.91 -1.83 3.10
CA GLN A 128 -16.29 -1.35 3.24
C GLN A 128 -16.93 -0.95 1.91
N GLY A 129 -16.34 -1.37 0.79
CA GLY A 129 -16.93 -1.17 -0.52
C GLY A 129 -16.16 -0.24 -1.46
N ALA A 130 -15.09 0.42 -1.00
CA ALA A 130 -14.27 1.25 -1.88
C ALA A 130 -13.59 0.40 -2.95
N CYS A 131 -13.21 -0.86 -2.62
CA CYS A 131 -12.74 -1.83 -3.60
C CYS A 131 -13.89 -2.77 -3.98
N PRO A 132 -13.95 -3.24 -5.24
CA PRO A 132 -15.00 -4.18 -5.66
C PRO A 132 -14.96 -5.48 -4.86
N ALA A 133 -16.12 -6.12 -4.72
CA ALA A 133 -16.20 -7.43 -4.07
C ALA A 133 -15.35 -8.48 -4.81
N SER A 134 -15.10 -8.27 -6.10
CA SER A 134 -14.28 -9.18 -6.92
C SER A 134 -12.77 -8.97 -6.74
N ALA A 135 -12.34 -7.97 -5.98
CA ALA A 135 -10.92 -7.73 -5.76
C ALA A 135 -10.28 -8.93 -5.06
N LEU A 136 -9.08 -9.29 -5.52
CA LEU A 136 -8.28 -10.33 -4.91
C LEU A 136 -7.71 -9.82 -3.59
N VAL A 137 -7.87 -10.63 -2.53
CA VAL A 137 -7.30 -10.32 -1.23
C VAL A 137 -6.00 -11.10 -1.07
N MET A 138 -4.93 -10.42 -0.70
CA MET A 138 -3.63 -11.04 -0.49
C MET A 138 -3.09 -10.68 0.90
N ARG A 139 -2.34 -11.60 1.48
CA ARG A 139 -1.81 -11.46 2.84
C ARG A 139 -0.35 -11.87 2.90
N ARG A 140 0.43 -11.11 3.64
CA ARG A 140 1.81 -11.42 3.97
C ARG A 140 1.97 -11.36 5.49
N THR A 141 2.44 -12.44 6.09
CA THR A 141 2.70 -12.48 7.53
C THR A 141 4.21 -12.38 7.74
N SER A 142 4.63 -11.45 8.58
CA SER A 142 6.04 -11.23 8.83
C SER A 142 6.61 -12.33 9.73
N ARG A 143 7.64 -13.00 9.26
CA ARG A 143 8.36 -13.99 10.07
C ARG A 143 9.18 -13.33 11.16
N HIS A 144 9.58 -12.10 10.94
CA HIS A 144 10.39 -11.38 11.91
C HIS A 144 9.69 -11.25 13.27
N ALA A 145 8.36 -11.10 13.23
CA ALA A 145 7.56 -10.98 14.44
C ALA A 145 7.46 -12.29 15.23
N GLU A 146 7.80 -13.42 14.64
CA GLU A 146 7.74 -14.74 15.26
C GLU A 146 9.05 -15.14 15.94
N LEU A 147 10.10 -14.39 15.75
CA LEU A 147 11.38 -14.70 16.35
C LEU A 147 11.37 -14.32 17.84
N PRO A 148 11.88 -15.19 18.70
CA PRO A 148 11.96 -14.90 20.13
C PRO A 148 12.91 -13.75 20.44
#